data_bd56875ffba4ba1acae9d6517109924e
#
_entry.id   bd56875ffba4ba1acae9d6517109924e
#
_cell.length_a   1.000
_cell.length_b   1.000
_cell.length_c   1.000
_cell.angle_alpha   90.00
_cell.angle_beta   90.00
_cell.angle_gamma   90.00
#
_symmetry.space_group_name_H-M   'P 1'
#
loop_
_entity.id
_entity.type
_entity.pdbx_description
1 polymer ?
#
loop_
_entity_poly.entity_id
_entity_poly.type
_entity_poly.pdbx_seq_one_letter_code
_entity_poly.pdbx_strand_id
1 'polypeptide(L)'
;MLKRDSKGFTLIELLIVVAIIGIIAAIAIPNLLNAIDRGKQKRTMADMRSIGTAVESYAVDNNVYPATTTSAQLQTIVQTGGYMKNMPLADGWSHNFVVDSVTTEYTIYSTGKDGTGSTCTAGTTQTFNDQICFVGGQFLRYPAGSQQ
;
A
#
# COMPACT_ATOMS: atom_id res chain seq x y z
N MET A 1 -47.95 30.70 30.56
CA MET A 1 -46.54 31.00 30.27
C MET A 1 -45.70 29.95 30.99
N LEU A 2 -45.24 28.92 30.29
CA LEU A 2 -44.43 27.84 30.87
C LEU A 2 -42.99 28.33 31.01
N LYS A 3 -42.51 28.48 32.23
CA LYS A 3 -41.13 28.82 32.56
C LYS A 3 -40.27 27.59 32.23
N ARG A 4 -39.48 27.63 31.17
CA ARG A 4 -38.47 26.61 30.84
C ARG A 4 -37.31 26.79 31.82
N ASP A 5 -37.16 25.86 32.76
CA ASP A 5 -35.97 25.76 33.60
C ASP A 5 -34.77 25.38 32.71
N SER A 6 -33.97 26.38 32.35
CA SER A 6 -32.68 26.15 31.68
C SER A 6 -31.66 25.68 32.71
N LYS A 7 -31.57 24.37 32.90
CA LYS A 7 -30.48 23.79 33.69
C LYS A 7 -29.18 23.95 32.89
N GLY A 8 -28.25 24.75 33.41
CA GLY A 8 -26.93 24.93 32.82
C GLY A 8 -26.04 23.68 33.07
N PHE A 9 -25.09 23.43 32.15
CA PHE A 9 -24.10 22.37 32.28
C PHE A 9 -23.10 22.73 33.39
N THR A 10 -22.75 21.77 34.24
CA THR A 10 -21.71 21.96 35.26
C THR A 10 -20.32 21.78 34.66
N LEU A 11 -19.32 22.46 35.21
CA LEU A 11 -17.94 22.37 34.78
C LEU A 11 -17.39 20.92 34.96
N ILE A 12 -17.84 20.25 36.00
CA ILE A 12 -17.43 18.87 36.29
C ILE A 12 -18.01 17.87 35.28
N GLU A 13 -19.25 18.03 34.82
CA GLU A 13 -19.84 17.22 33.77
C GLU A 13 -19.05 17.31 32.46
N LEU A 14 -18.64 18.53 32.08
CA LEU A 14 -17.82 18.75 30.91
C LEU A 14 -16.44 18.08 31.07
N LEU A 15 -15.83 18.22 32.24
CA LEU A 15 -14.51 17.69 32.53
C LEU A 15 -14.46 16.15 32.49
N ILE A 16 -15.49 15.49 33.02
CA ILE A 16 -15.61 14.03 32.97
C ILE A 16 -15.75 13.55 31.52
N VAL A 17 -16.59 14.21 30.72
CA VAL A 17 -16.80 13.84 29.32
C VAL A 17 -15.50 13.94 28.51
N VAL A 18 -14.76 15.04 28.65
CA VAL A 18 -13.47 15.22 27.96
C VAL A 18 -12.45 14.16 28.41
N ALA A 19 -12.42 13.82 29.69
CA ALA A 19 -11.53 12.78 30.21
C ALA A 19 -11.84 11.41 29.60
N ILE A 20 -13.13 11.03 29.52
CA ILE A 20 -13.55 9.75 28.90
C ILE A 20 -13.21 9.73 27.41
N ILE A 21 -13.51 10.81 26.68
CA ILE A 21 -13.15 10.91 25.25
C ILE A 21 -11.63 10.76 25.07
N GLY A 22 -10.83 11.39 25.92
CA GLY A 22 -9.37 11.28 25.87
C GLY A 22 -8.86 9.85 26.07
N ILE A 23 -9.44 9.09 27.00
CA ILE A 23 -9.08 7.68 27.22
C ILE A 23 -9.46 6.82 26.03
N ILE A 24 -10.66 6.98 25.49
CA ILE A 24 -11.12 6.23 24.32
C ILE A 24 -10.25 6.56 23.09
N ALA A 25 -9.95 7.81 22.86
CA ALA A 25 -9.12 8.26 21.75
C ALA A 25 -7.69 7.70 21.84
N ALA A 26 -7.11 7.67 23.04
CA ALA A 26 -5.76 7.14 23.28
C ALA A 26 -5.63 5.66 22.87
N ILE A 27 -6.68 4.86 23.01
CA ILE A 27 -6.71 3.46 22.61
C ILE A 27 -7.11 3.28 21.14
N ALA A 28 -8.06 4.08 20.67
CA ALA A 28 -8.66 3.91 19.34
C ALA A 28 -7.74 4.40 18.21
N ILE A 29 -7.04 5.52 18.40
CA ILE A 29 -6.22 6.14 17.34
C ILE A 29 -5.09 5.21 16.86
N PRO A 30 -4.23 4.62 17.70
CA PRO A 30 -3.16 3.74 17.23
C PRO A 30 -3.70 2.48 16.53
N ASN A 31 -4.81 1.92 17.00
CA ASN A 31 -5.44 0.77 16.37
C ASN A 31 -6.01 1.12 14.98
N LEU A 32 -6.59 2.30 14.83
CA LEU A 32 -7.09 2.79 13.54
C LEU A 32 -5.95 3.01 12.55
N LEU A 33 -4.84 3.63 12.99
CA LEU A 33 -3.67 3.85 12.14
C LEU A 33 -3.09 2.53 11.62
N ASN A 34 -2.97 1.53 12.49
CA ASN A 34 -2.52 0.20 12.10
C ASN A 34 -3.47 -0.47 11.09
N ALA A 35 -4.78 -0.30 11.25
CA ALA A 35 -5.76 -0.83 10.32
C ALA A 35 -5.67 -0.15 8.93
N ILE A 36 -5.46 1.16 8.91
CA ILE A 36 -5.23 1.93 7.67
C ILE A 36 -3.95 1.44 6.97
N ASP A 37 -2.85 1.29 7.70
CA ASP A 37 -1.58 0.83 7.12
C ASP A 37 -1.69 -0.60 6.56
N ARG A 38 -2.41 -1.51 7.22
CA ARG A 38 -2.72 -2.85 6.68
C ARG A 38 -3.57 -2.76 5.40
N GLY A 39 -4.52 -1.85 5.33
CA GLY A 39 -5.31 -1.60 4.12
C GLY A 39 -4.43 -1.13 2.95
N LYS A 40 -3.54 -0.18 3.20
CA LYS A 40 -2.56 0.32 2.24
C LYS A 40 -1.63 -0.78 1.74
N GLN A 41 -1.13 -1.61 2.64
CA GLN A 41 -0.26 -2.74 2.33
C GLN A 41 -0.96 -3.76 1.40
N LYS A 42 -2.21 -4.13 1.71
CA LYS A 42 -3.02 -5.03 0.87
C LYS A 42 -3.29 -4.44 -0.51
N ARG A 43 -3.59 -3.15 -0.59
CA ARG A 43 -3.77 -2.45 -1.87
C ARG A 43 -2.48 -2.49 -2.69
N THR A 44 -1.34 -2.17 -2.08
CA THR A 44 -0.03 -2.24 -2.74
C THR A 44 0.23 -3.61 -3.35
N MET A 45 -0.03 -4.69 -2.59
CA MET A 45 0.13 -6.06 -3.11
C MET A 45 -0.82 -6.36 -4.27
N ALA A 46 -2.07 -5.92 -4.20
CA ALA A 46 -3.03 -6.11 -5.29
C ALA A 46 -2.60 -5.36 -6.56
N ASP A 47 -2.13 -4.13 -6.41
CA ASP A 47 -1.62 -3.32 -7.50
C ASP A 47 -0.38 -3.98 -8.15
N MET A 48 0.59 -4.45 -7.34
CA MET A 48 1.78 -5.15 -7.83
C MET A 48 1.43 -6.44 -8.57
N ARG A 49 0.47 -7.22 -8.08
CA ARG A 49 0.00 -8.43 -8.76
C ARG A 49 -0.66 -8.11 -10.10
N SER A 50 -1.45 -7.04 -10.17
CA SER A 50 -2.08 -6.59 -11.40
C SER A 50 -1.05 -6.13 -12.43
N ILE A 51 -0.02 -5.40 -12.00
CA ILE A 51 1.10 -4.98 -12.86
C ILE A 51 1.86 -6.21 -13.34
N GLY A 52 2.17 -7.15 -12.44
CA GLY A 52 2.85 -8.40 -12.80
C GLY A 52 2.08 -9.20 -13.85
N THR A 53 0.75 -9.32 -13.70
CA THR A 53 -0.09 -9.98 -14.71
C THR A 53 0.01 -9.31 -16.09
N ALA A 54 0.06 -7.97 -16.14
CA ALA A 54 0.23 -7.24 -17.39
C ALA A 54 1.62 -7.46 -18.02
N VAL A 55 2.66 -7.53 -17.19
CA VAL A 55 4.04 -7.82 -17.62
C VAL A 55 4.16 -9.25 -18.15
N GLU A 56 3.54 -10.23 -17.48
CA GLU A 56 3.49 -11.61 -17.95
C GLU A 56 2.72 -11.73 -19.28
N SER A 57 1.60 -11.02 -19.43
CA SER A 57 0.86 -11.00 -20.69
C SER A 57 1.71 -10.43 -21.84
N TYR A 58 2.44 -9.35 -21.57
CA TYR A 58 3.40 -8.81 -22.54
C TYR A 58 4.47 -9.85 -22.92
N ALA A 59 5.01 -10.56 -21.93
CA ALA A 59 6.05 -11.57 -22.17
C ALA A 59 5.54 -12.76 -22.99
N VAL A 60 4.29 -13.16 -22.82
CA VAL A 60 3.66 -14.21 -23.63
C VAL A 60 3.57 -13.79 -25.10
N ASP A 61 3.21 -12.56 -25.40
CA ASP A 61 3.06 -12.08 -26.77
C ASP A 61 4.40 -11.79 -27.45
N ASN A 62 5.40 -11.32 -26.70
CA ASN A 62 6.68 -10.85 -27.24
C ASN A 62 7.84 -11.83 -27.01
N ASN A 63 7.63 -12.91 -26.24
CA ASN A 63 8.65 -13.90 -25.80
C ASN A 63 9.81 -13.30 -24.98
N VAL A 64 9.66 -12.07 -24.48
CA VAL A 64 10.62 -11.38 -23.62
C VAL A 64 9.87 -10.44 -22.68
N TYR A 65 10.42 -10.17 -21.51
CA TYR A 65 9.89 -9.13 -20.62
C TYR A 65 10.23 -7.74 -21.13
N PRO A 66 9.41 -6.71 -20.79
CA PRO A 66 9.67 -5.33 -21.20
C PRO A 66 10.89 -4.79 -20.47
N ALA A 67 11.99 -4.55 -21.19
CA ALA A 67 13.21 -4.02 -20.61
C ALA A 67 13.01 -2.54 -20.19
N THR A 68 13.00 -2.28 -18.87
CA THR A 68 12.76 -0.95 -18.31
C THR A 68 13.27 -0.87 -16.87
N THR A 69 13.70 0.31 -16.45
CA THR A 69 14.19 0.60 -15.08
C THR A 69 13.29 1.57 -14.33
N THR A 70 12.17 1.99 -14.93
CA THR A 70 11.25 2.93 -14.29
C THR A 70 9.79 2.52 -14.44
N SER A 71 8.99 2.77 -13.40
CA SER A 71 7.55 2.51 -13.43
C SER A 71 6.82 3.29 -14.53
N ALA A 72 7.26 4.50 -14.85
CA ALA A 72 6.66 5.32 -15.90
C ALA A 72 6.88 4.74 -17.31
N GLN A 73 8.07 4.20 -17.58
CA GLN A 73 8.35 3.50 -18.84
C GLN A 73 7.52 2.21 -18.96
N LEU A 74 7.47 1.43 -17.87
CA LEU A 74 6.65 0.23 -17.83
C LEU A 74 5.18 0.57 -18.07
N GLN A 75 4.65 1.61 -17.43
CA GLN A 75 3.28 2.08 -17.65
C GLN A 75 3.02 2.36 -19.13
N THR A 76 3.91 3.09 -19.81
CA THR A 76 3.77 3.40 -21.23
C THR A 76 3.71 2.13 -22.08
N ILE A 77 4.59 1.16 -21.80
CA ILE A 77 4.66 -0.10 -22.56
C ILE A 77 3.38 -0.92 -22.38
N VAL A 78 2.93 -1.15 -21.13
CA VAL A 78 1.78 -2.01 -20.87
C VAL A 78 0.46 -1.36 -21.25
N GLN A 79 0.35 -0.03 -21.19
CA GLN A 79 -0.84 0.70 -21.64
C GLN A 79 -0.93 0.79 -23.17
N THR A 80 0.16 1.13 -23.83
CA THR A 80 0.19 1.20 -25.31
C THR A 80 -0.01 -0.18 -25.93
N GLY A 81 0.53 -1.22 -25.31
CA GLY A 81 0.33 -2.60 -25.75
C GLY A 81 -1.06 -3.17 -25.43
N GLY A 82 -1.90 -2.45 -24.68
CA GLY A 82 -3.26 -2.89 -24.32
C GLY A 82 -3.34 -3.94 -23.21
N TYR A 83 -2.24 -4.25 -22.53
CA TYR A 83 -2.18 -5.24 -21.46
C TYR A 83 -2.81 -4.75 -20.16
N MET A 84 -2.79 -3.44 -19.93
CA MET A 84 -3.42 -2.82 -18.78
C MET A 84 -3.92 -1.41 -19.14
N LYS A 85 -5.17 -1.10 -18.83
CA LYS A 85 -5.76 0.21 -19.17
C LYS A 85 -5.18 1.35 -18.32
N ASN A 86 -5.04 1.12 -17.02
CA ASN A 86 -4.54 2.11 -16.07
C ASN A 86 -3.57 1.43 -15.10
N MET A 87 -2.28 1.57 -15.31
CA MET A 87 -1.28 1.07 -14.39
C MET A 87 -1.05 2.08 -13.26
N PRO A 88 -1.20 1.70 -11.98
CA PRO A 88 -0.85 2.56 -10.86
C PRO A 88 0.67 2.76 -10.81
N LEU A 89 1.11 4.01 -10.65
CA LEU A 89 2.53 4.33 -10.50
C LEU A 89 3.00 4.32 -9.07
N ALA A 90 2.08 4.52 -8.11
CA ALA A 90 2.41 4.66 -6.70
C ALA A 90 1.71 3.58 -5.85
N ASP A 91 2.37 3.23 -4.78
CA ASP A 91 1.88 2.30 -3.76
C ASP A 91 0.80 2.94 -2.84
N GLY A 92 0.36 2.20 -1.83
CA GLY A 92 -0.64 2.66 -0.88
C GLY A 92 -0.20 3.85 -0.01
N TRP A 93 1.08 4.15 0.08
CA TRP A 93 1.64 5.29 0.80
C TRP A 93 2.04 6.44 -0.10
N SER A 94 1.73 6.36 -1.41
CA SER A 94 2.02 7.36 -2.43
C SER A 94 3.50 7.45 -2.84
N HIS A 95 4.28 6.40 -2.59
CA HIS A 95 5.62 6.26 -3.14
C HIS A 95 5.57 5.52 -4.47
N ASN A 96 6.34 5.96 -5.45
CA ASN A 96 6.37 5.30 -6.75
C ASN A 96 6.92 3.88 -6.62
N PHE A 97 6.30 2.95 -7.35
CA PHE A 97 6.87 1.61 -7.50
C PHE A 97 8.25 1.70 -8.15
N VAL A 98 9.18 0.93 -7.64
CA VAL A 98 10.47 0.74 -8.30
C VAL A 98 10.36 -0.50 -9.17
N VAL A 99 10.78 -0.36 -10.41
CA VAL A 99 10.76 -1.41 -11.41
C VAL A 99 12.19 -1.60 -11.92
N ASP A 100 12.62 -2.83 -11.94
CA ASP A 100 13.85 -3.26 -12.61
C ASP A 100 13.49 -4.48 -13.44
N SER A 101 13.48 -4.33 -14.74
CA SER A 101 13.05 -5.37 -15.66
C SER A 101 14.02 -5.47 -16.84
N VAL A 102 14.53 -6.65 -17.02
CA VAL A 102 15.36 -7.06 -18.16
C VAL A 102 14.60 -8.09 -19.00
N THR A 103 15.12 -8.45 -20.14
CA THR A 103 14.43 -9.36 -21.08
C THR A 103 14.14 -10.75 -20.51
N THR A 104 14.84 -11.19 -19.47
CA THR A 104 14.75 -12.52 -18.86
C THR A 104 13.99 -12.57 -17.54
N GLU A 105 13.90 -11.44 -16.83
CA GLU A 105 13.24 -11.37 -15.52
C GLU A 105 12.76 -9.94 -15.22
N TYR A 106 11.85 -9.81 -14.27
CA TYR A 106 11.41 -8.51 -13.78
C TYR A 106 11.22 -8.52 -12.26
N THR A 107 11.49 -7.36 -11.68
CA THR A 107 11.26 -7.08 -10.26
C THR A 107 10.46 -5.81 -10.12
N ILE A 108 9.41 -5.87 -9.30
CA ILE A 108 8.60 -4.70 -8.91
C ILE A 108 8.62 -4.66 -7.39
N TYR A 109 8.94 -3.51 -6.80
CA TYR A 109 8.85 -3.39 -5.35
C TYR A 109 8.32 -2.03 -4.90
N SER A 110 7.67 -2.05 -3.75
CA SER A 110 7.27 -0.87 -2.97
C SER A 110 8.32 -0.63 -1.90
N THR A 111 8.64 0.62 -1.66
CA THR A 111 9.61 1.03 -0.62
C THR A 111 8.99 1.06 0.78
N GLY A 112 7.70 0.74 0.91
CA GLY A 112 7.00 0.76 2.19
C GLY A 112 6.58 2.15 2.65
N LYS A 113 6.20 2.26 3.92
CA LYS A 113 5.63 3.48 4.49
C LYS A 113 6.63 4.64 4.58
N ASP A 114 7.90 4.36 4.82
CA ASP A 114 8.95 5.39 4.96
C ASP A 114 9.59 5.81 3.63
N GLY A 115 9.24 5.12 2.53
CA GLY A 115 9.76 5.44 1.21
C GLY A 115 11.25 5.12 1.03
N THR A 116 11.83 4.33 1.94
CA THR A 116 13.26 4.01 1.91
C THR A 116 13.49 2.55 1.50
N GLY A 117 14.65 2.29 0.90
CA GLY A 117 15.08 0.95 0.52
C GLY A 117 15.34 0.80 -0.97
N SER A 118 16.38 0.05 -1.28
CA SER A 118 16.88 -0.13 -2.66
C SER A 118 17.05 -1.59 -3.08
N THR A 119 16.77 -2.54 -2.19
CA THR A 119 17.03 -3.95 -2.46
C THR A 119 15.86 -4.85 -2.06
N CYS A 120 15.58 -5.82 -2.90
CA CYS A 120 14.54 -6.82 -2.71
C CYS A 120 15.17 -8.07 -2.11
N THR A 121 14.90 -8.36 -0.85
CA THR A 121 15.36 -9.59 -0.17
C THR A 121 14.18 -10.46 0.19
N ALA A 122 14.34 -11.78 0.06
CA ALA A 122 13.29 -12.74 0.42
C ALA A 122 12.95 -12.70 1.91
N GLY A 123 11.67 -12.88 2.23
CA GLY A 123 11.20 -12.97 3.61
C GLY A 123 9.83 -12.35 3.87
N THR A 124 9.50 -12.22 5.15
CA THR A 124 8.28 -11.53 5.59
C THR A 124 8.61 -10.13 6.08
N THR A 125 7.70 -9.18 5.84
CA THR A 125 7.84 -7.84 6.41
C THR A 125 7.51 -7.88 7.89
N GLN A 126 8.33 -7.20 8.70
CA GLN A 126 8.14 -7.08 10.16
C GLN A 126 7.40 -5.79 10.51
N THR A 127 7.56 -4.77 9.71
CA THR A 127 6.97 -3.44 9.89
C THR A 127 6.33 -2.95 8.59
N PHE A 128 5.55 -1.86 8.67
CA PHE A 128 5.00 -1.20 7.48
C PHE A 128 6.06 -0.43 6.67
N ASN A 129 7.23 -0.22 7.23
CA ASN A 129 8.37 0.41 6.56
C ASN A 129 9.12 -0.56 5.65
N ASP A 130 8.93 -1.85 5.86
CA ASP A 130 9.60 -2.88 5.07
C ASP A 130 9.06 -2.92 3.63
N GLN A 131 9.95 -3.18 2.71
CA GLN A 131 9.62 -3.31 1.29
C GLN A 131 8.73 -4.52 1.03
N ILE A 132 7.85 -4.39 0.04
CA ILE A 132 7.11 -5.49 -0.54
C ILE A 132 7.69 -5.74 -1.92
N CYS A 133 8.08 -6.98 -2.21
CA CYS A 133 8.76 -7.34 -3.42
C CYS A 133 8.01 -8.40 -4.22
N PHE A 134 7.89 -8.18 -5.52
CA PHE A 134 7.27 -9.08 -6.48
C PHE A 134 8.24 -9.34 -7.62
N VAL A 135 8.56 -10.62 -7.86
CA VAL A 135 9.58 -11.05 -8.82
C VAL A 135 9.05 -12.25 -9.57
N GLY A 136 9.09 -12.22 -10.90
CA GLY A 136 8.75 -13.38 -11.73
C GLY A 136 7.38 -14.00 -11.42
N GLY A 137 6.35 -13.18 -11.19
CA GLY A 137 5.00 -13.66 -10.89
C GLY A 137 4.72 -14.00 -9.42
N GLN A 138 5.69 -13.87 -8.51
CA GLN A 138 5.56 -14.25 -7.10
C GLN A 138 6.02 -13.16 -6.14
N PHE A 139 5.43 -13.15 -4.94
CA PHE A 139 5.94 -12.28 -3.87
C PHE A 139 7.18 -12.90 -3.23
N LEU A 140 8.32 -12.25 -3.37
CA LEU A 140 9.57 -12.62 -2.73
C LEU A 140 9.60 -12.11 -1.28
N ARG A 141 9.04 -10.92 -1.02
CA ARG A 141 8.87 -10.34 0.31
C ARG A 141 7.45 -9.83 0.48
N TYR A 142 6.78 -10.26 1.54
CA TYR A 142 5.36 -10.02 1.77
C TYR A 142 5.02 -9.89 3.26
N PRO A 143 3.90 -9.25 3.63
CA PRO A 143 3.42 -9.16 4.99
C PRO A 143 3.10 -10.52 5.61
N ALA A 144 3.47 -10.72 6.87
CA ALA A 144 3.08 -11.90 7.62
C ALA A 144 1.55 -12.08 7.61
N GLY A 145 1.08 -13.30 7.32
CA GLY A 145 -0.34 -13.64 7.23
C GLY A 145 -1.04 -13.25 5.92
N SER A 146 -0.35 -12.72 4.92
CA SER A 146 -0.84 -12.64 3.55
C SER A 146 -0.56 -13.97 2.84
N GLN A 147 -1.56 -14.53 2.15
CA GLN A 147 -1.34 -15.73 1.35
C GLN A 147 -0.48 -15.40 0.13
N GLN A 148 0.41 -16.33 -0.19
CA GLN A 148 1.23 -16.31 -1.39
C GLN A 148 0.39 -16.47 -2.65
#